data_e98a5c665817cd4f8fc0320126a3050c
#
_entry.id   e98a5c665817cd4f8fc0320126a3050c
#
_cell.length_a   1.000
_cell.length_b   1.000
_cell.length_c   1.000
_cell.angle_alpha   90.00
_cell.angle_beta   90.00
_cell.angle_gamma   90.00
#
_symmetry.space_group_name_H-M   'P 1'
#
loop_
_entity.id
_entity.type
_entity.pdbx_description
1 polymer ?
#
loop_
_entity_poly.entity_id
_entity_poly.type
_entity_poly.pdbx_seq_one_letter_code
_entity_poly.pdbx_strand_id
1 'polypeptide(L)'
;MFLQKILIKLEIKSTVYKMQVIPINTINFLKELKLNNNRDWFNENKQKFQSIKVDVKNFAGEVKDELNLSDDIENLKIFRIYRDLRFSKDKTPYKTNIGMAFHRKKPEFRGGYYIEISAEDSFIAAGFWNPN
;
A
#
# COMPACT_ATOMS: atom_id res chain seq x y z
N MET A 1 -11.58 -11.99 -12.05
CA MET A 1 -10.69 -10.88 -11.64
C MET A 1 -9.27 -11.24 -12.05
N PHE A 2 -8.78 -10.55 -13.05
CA PHE A 2 -7.40 -10.76 -13.50
C PHE A 2 -6.50 -9.77 -12.76
N LEU A 3 -5.82 -10.26 -11.71
CA LEU A 3 -4.72 -9.55 -11.09
C LEU A 3 -3.46 -9.82 -11.93
N GLN A 4 -3.12 -8.87 -12.78
CA GLN A 4 -1.84 -8.94 -13.47
C GLN A 4 -0.77 -8.38 -12.53
N LYS A 5 0.10 -9.26 -12.01
CA LYS A 5 1.32 -8.82 -11.34
C LYS A 5 2.20 -8.12 -12.37
N ILE A 6 2.19 -6.82 -12.34
CA ILE A 6 3.11 -6.03 -13.17
C ILE A 6 4.38 -5.86 -12.36
N LEU A 7 5.41 -6.64 -12.69
CA LEU A 7 6.79 -6.33 -12.32
C LEU A 7 7.19 -5.10 -13.15
N ILE A 8 6.97 -3.90 -12.60
CA ILE A 8 7.51 -2.70 -13.21
C ILE A 8 9.00 -2.70 -12.91
N LYS A 9 9.80 -3.22 -13.83
CA LYS A 9 11.20 -2.85 -13.94
C LYS A 9 11.21 -1.40 -14.41
N LEU A 10 11.28 -0.47 -13.49
CA LEU A 10 11.55 0.92 -13.80
C LEU A 10 13.01 1.01 -14.30
N GLU A 11 13.20 0.84 -15.60
CA GLU A 11 14.44 1.30 -16.24
C GLU A 11 14.41 2.82 -16.24
N ILE A 12 15.08 3.39 -15.26
CA ILE A 12 15.29 4.84 -15.17
C ILE A 12 16.32 5.19 -16.26
N LYS A 13 15.85 5.58 -17.44
CA LYS A 13 16.69 6.29 -18.40
C LYS A 13 16.91 7.73 -17.92
N SER A 14 18.07 7.95 -17.30
CA SER A 14 18.87 9.20 -17.24
C SER A 14 18.21 10.55 -16.88
N THR A 15 17.01 10.62 -16.35
CA THR A 15 16.52 11.80 -15.64
C THR A 15 16.36 11.42 -14.19
N VAL A 16 17.07 12.14 -13.31
CA VAL A 16 17.06 11.90 -11.87
C VAL A 16 15.67 12.26 -11.33
N TYR A 17 14.71 11.38 -11.54
CA TYR A 17 13.51 11.38 -10.72
C TYR A 17 13.91 10.79 -9.37
N LYS A 18 14.00 11.63 -8.38
CA LYS A 18 14.11 11.22 -7.00
C LYS A 18 12.77 10.63 -6.58
N MET A 19 12.47 9.41 -7.05
CA MET A 19 11.34 8.65 -6.51
C MET A 19 11.59 8.43 -5.04
N GLN A 20 10.61 8.79 -4.21
CA GLN A 20 10.65 8.35 -2.82
C GLN A 20 10.49 6.84 -2.80
N VAL A 21 11.53 6.18 -2.38
CA VAL A 21 11.50 4.75 -2.09
C VAL A 21 10.91 4.60 -0.70
N ILE A 22 10.04 3.61 -0.52
CA ILE A 22 9.58 3.27 0.83
C ILE A 22 10.80 2.87 1.65
N PRO A 23 11.04 3.51 2.80
CA PRO A 23 12.19 3.17 3.64
C PRO A 23 12.12 1.72 4.08
N ILE A 24 13.27 1.06 4.12
CA ILE A 24 13.39 -0.32 4.62
C ILE A 24 12.79 -0.48 6.02
N ASN A 25 12.75 0.59 6.79
CA ASN A 25 12.12 0.62 8.11
C ASN A 25 10.65 0.21 8.09
N THR A 26 9.92 0.51 7.01
CA THR A 26 8.53 0.10 6.86
C THR A 26 8.41 -1.43 6.80
N ILE A 27 9.23 -2.06 5.98
CA ILE A 27 9.23 -3.53 5.85
C ILE A 27 9.72 -4.18 7.14
N ASN A 28 10.75 -3.64 7.76
CA ASN A 28 11.26 -4.15 9.04
C ASN A 28 10.21 -4.05 10.15
N PHE A 29 9.47 -2.95 10.21
CA PHE A 29 8.36 -2.81 11.16
C PHE A 29 7.29 -3.88 10.94
N LEU A 30 6.91 -4.14 9.69
CA LEU A 30 5.90 -5.17 9.38
C LEU A 30 6.40 -6.58 9.73
N LYS A 31 7.69 -6.85 9.57
CA LYS A 31 8.29 -8.11 10.01
C LYS A 31 8.26 -8.26 11.52
N GLU A 32 8.62 -7.21 12.26
CA GLU A 32 8.55 -7.20 13.73
C GLU A 32 7.11 -7.35 14.21
N LEU A 33 6.16 -6.66 13.58
CA LEU A 33 4.74 -6.76 13.89
C LEU A 33 4.22 -8.18 13.69
N LYS A 34 4.64 -8.86 12.64
CA LYS A 34 4.27 -10.26 12.38
C LYS A 34 4.67 -11.19 13.53
N LEU A 35 5.83 -10.94 14.12
CA LEU A 35 6.34 -11.71 15.26
C LEU A 35 5.72 -11.29 16.60
N ASN A 36 5.16 -10.10 16.68
CA ASN A 36 4.65 -9.48 17.91
C ASN A 36 3.25 -8.88 17.68
N ASN A 37 2.35 -9.64 17.09
CA ASN A 37 1.04 -9.14 16.69
C ASN A 37 0.09 -9.10 17.89
N ASN A 38 0.32 -8.13 18.78
CA ASN A 38 -0.50 -7.85 19.95
C ASN A 38 -0.52 -6.33 20.25
N ARG A 39 -1.52 -5.93 21.04
CA ARG A 39 -1.74 -4.52 21.34
C ARG A 39 -0.64 -3.90 22.19
N ASP A 40 -0.07 -4.64 23.11
CA ASP A 40 0.95 -4.10 24.00
C ASP A 40 2.20 -3.74 23.22
N TRP A 41 2.69 -4.65 22.39
CA TRP A 41 3.83 -4.37 21.51
C TRP A 41 3.56 -3.20 20.57
N PHE A 42 2.37 -3.16 19.96
CA PHE A 42 2.01 -2.08 19.04
C PHE A 42 1.99 -0.72 19.73
N ASN A 43 1.45 -0.65 20.94
CA ASN A 43 1.43 0.58 21.72
C ASN A 43 2.84 1.05 22.09
N GLU A 44 3.73 0.15 22.43
CA GLU A 44 5.14 0.48 22.70
C GLU A 44 5.87 0.99 21.45
N ASN A 45 5.45 0.55 20.26
CA ASN A 45 6.07 0.91 18.98
C ASN A 45 5.23 1.91 18.16
N LYS A 46 4.26 2.54 18.79
CA LYS A 46 3.30 3.43 18.12
C LYS A 46 3.98 4.61 17.41
N GLN A 47 5.05 5.16 17.97
CA GLN A 47 5.77 6.26 17.34
C GLN A 47 6.47 5.81 16.04
N LYS A 48 7.04 4.62 16.01
CA LYS A 48 7.59 4.03 14.78
C LYS A 48 6.50 3.91 13.71
N PHE A 49 5.32 3.44 14.10
CA PHE A 49 4.19 3.32 13.18
C PHE A 49 3.71 4.68 12.65
N GLN A 50 3.67 5.72 13.48
CA GLN A 50 3.31 7.06 13.03
C GLN A 50 4.29 7.60 11.99
N SER A 51 5.58 7.39 12.18
CA SER A 51 6.61 7.75 11.19
C SER A 51 6.41 7.00 9.87
N ILE A 52 6.11 5.71 9.95
CA ILE A 52 5.83 4.88 8.77
C ILE A 52 4.58 5.35 8.02
N LYS A 53 3.54 5.76 8.74
CA LYS A 53 2.33 6.32 8.12
C LYS A 53 2.63 7.57 7.30
N VAL A 54 3.52 8.43 7.78
CA VAL A 54 3.95 9.63 7.04
C VAL A 54 4.69 9.22 5.77
N ASP A 55 5.63 8.30 5.86
CA ASP A 55 6.41 7.82 4.73
C ASP A 55 5.52 7.15 3.67
N VAL A 56 4.58 6.33 4.10
CA VAL A 56 3.61 5.66 3.20
C VAL A 56 2.70 6.68 2.52
N LYS A 57 2.23 7.67 3.25
CA LYS A 57 1.38 8.73 2.69
C LYS A 57 2.12 9.54 1.63
N ASN A 58 3.37 9.90 1.89
CA ASN A 58 4.20 10.62 0.93
C ASN A 58 4.47 9.79 -0.32
N PHE A 59 4.82 8.53 -0.15
CA PHE A 59 5.02 7.59 -1.24
C PHE A 59 3.74 7.44 -2.10
N ALA A 60 2.61 7.22 -1.47
CA ALA A 60 1.33 7.06 -2.16
C ALA A 60 0.94 8.33 -2.93
N GLY A 61 1.18 9.50 -2.37
CA GLY A 61 0.95 10.79 -3.04
C GLY A 61 1.80 10.95 -4.29
N GLU A 62 3.07 10.57 -4.24
CA GLU A 62 3.96 10.61 -5.40
C GLU A 62 3.55 9.61 -6.48
N VAL A 63 3.15 8.40 -6.09
CA VAL A 63 2.63 7.41 -7.05
C VAL A 63 1.37 7.92 -7.72
N LYS A 64 0.47 8.55 -6.98
CA LYS A 64 -0.73 9.18 -7.55
C LYS A 64 -0.36 10.25 -8.59
N ASP A 65 0.59 11.11 -8.29
CA ASP A 65 1.05 12.17 -9.19
C ASP A 65 1.66 11.57 -10.48
N GLU A 66 2.48 10.53 -10.35
CA GLU A 66 3.06 9.82 -11.50
C GLU A 66 1.98 9.14 -12.35
N LEU A 67 1.01 8.47 -11.73
CA LEU A 67 -0.11 7.85 -12.45
C LEU A 67 -0.93 8.91 -13.20
N ASN A 68 -1.11 10.08 -12.63
CA ASN A 68 -1.86 11.18 -13.26
C ASN A 68 -1.17 11.80 -14.47
N LEU A 69 0.10 11.47 -14.74
CA LEU A 69 0.77 11.89 -15.99
C LEU A 69 0.21 11.15 -17.21
N SER A 70 -0.32 9.95 -17.05
CA SER A 70 -0.81 9.12 -18.15
C SER A 70 -2.22 8.56 -17.94
N ASP A 71 -2.81 8.78 -16.79
CA ASP A 71 -4.15 8.32 -16.41
C ASP A 71 -4.87 9.41 -15.60
N ASP A 72 -6.07 9.14 -15.15
CA ASP A 72 -6.85 10.07 -14.33
C ASP A 72 -7.27 9.38 -13.03
N ILE A 73 -6.51 9.66 -11.97
CA ILE A 73 -6.73 9.09 -10.65
C ILE A 73 -7.49 10.10 -9.80
N GLU A 74 -8.73 9.75 -9.48
CA GLU A 74 -9.62 10.58 -8.67
C GLU A 74 -9.36 10.43 -7.17
N ASN A 75 -9.13 9.19 -6.72
CA ASN A 75 -9.10 8.88 -5.30
C ASN A 75 -7.95 7.95 -4.93
N LEU A 76 -7.27 8.29 -3.85
CA LEU A 76 -6.25 7.47 -3.19
C LEU A 76 -6.78 7.05 -1.83
N LYS A 77 -6.78 5.75 -1.56
CA LYS A 77 -7.15 5.20 -0.27
C LYS A 77 -5.99 4.37 0.28
N ILE A 78 -5.54 4.72 1.49
CA ILE A 78 -4.61 3.91 2.27
C ILE A 78 -5.43 3.14 3.31
N PHE A 79 -5.35 1.82 3.30
CA PHE A 79 -6.13 0.97 4.19
C PHE A 79 -5.53 0.97 5.59
N ARG A 80 -6.40 0.87 6.60
CA ARG A 80 -6.00 0.81 8.01
C ARG A 80 -5.25 -0.48 8.31
N ILE A 81 -4.31 -0.42 9.23
CA ILE A 81 -3.57 -1.59 9.69
C ILE A 81 -4.40 -2.51 10.59
N TYR A 82 -5.47 -2.01 11.17
CA TYR A 82 -6.34 -2.78 12.06
C TYR A 82 -7.15 -3.81 11.28
N ARG A 83 -7.18 -5.06 11.77
CA ARG A 83 -8.02 -6.12 11.20
C ARG A 83 -9.46 -5.99 11.69
N ASP A 84 -10.39 -6.38 10.83
CA ASP A 84 -11.78 -6.62 11.23
C ASP A 84 -11.87 -8.05 11.80
N LEU A 85 -12.11 -8.15 13.11
CA LEU A 85 -12.07 -9.42 13.83
C LEU A 85 -13.45 -10.05 14.04
N ARG A 86 -14.53 -9.39 13.57
CA ARG A 86 -15.91 -9.81 13.89
C ARG A 86 -16.21 -11.25 13.47
N PHE A 87 -15.69 -11.68 12.34
CA PHE A 87 -15.97 -13.00 11.75
C PHE A 87 -14.71 -13.87 11.60
N SER A 88 -13.61 -13.46 12.19
CA SER A 88 -12.34 -14.16 12.06
C SER A 88 -12.10 -15.09 13.24
N LYS A 89 -11.61 -16.30 12.96
CA LYS A 89 -11.10 -17.22 13.98
C LYS A 89 -9.76 -16.76 14.55
N ASP A 90 -8.90 -16.21 13.67
CA ASP A 90 -7.66 -15.58 14.07
C ASP A 90 -7.96 -14.19 14.64
N LYS A 91 -7.60 -13.98 15.91
CA LYS A 91 -7.84 -12.75 16.65
C LYS A 91 -6.63 -11.83 16.74
N THR A 92 -5.58 -12.05 15.95
CA THR A 92 -4.48 -11.10 15.86
C THR A 92 -5.01 -9.74 15.39
N PRO A 93 -4.70 -8.64 16.10
CA PRO A 93 -5.39 -7.36 15.88
C PRO A 93 -4.92 -6.57 14.65
N TYR A 94 -3.74 -6.87 14.12
CA TYR A 94 -3.15 -6.06 13.06
C TYR A 94 -2.86 -6.86 11.80
N LYS A 95 -3.01 -6.18 10.66
CA LYS A 95 -2.49 -6.69 9.38
C LYS A 95 -0.97 -6.60 9.36
N THR A 96 -0.33 -7.50 8.64
CA THR A 96 1.13 -7.47 8.39
C THR A 96 1.48 -6.90 7.02
N ASN A 97 0.57 -6.12 6.47
CA ASN A 97 0.70 -5.42 5.20
C ASN A 97 0.05 -4.05 5.25
N ILE A 98 0.47 -3.18 4.34
CA ILE A 98 -0.13 -1.87 4.10
C ILE A 98 -0.59 -1.82 2.66
N GLY A 99 -1.89 -1.65 2.45
CA GLY A 99 -2.50 -1.57 1.14
C GLY A 99 -2.83 -0.13 0.75
N MET A 100 -2.64 0.19 -0.52
CA MET A 100 -2.99 1.48 -1.13
C MET A 100 -3.76 1.24 -2.42
N ALA A 101 -4.93 1.86 -2.55
CA ALA A 101 -5.74 1.78 -3.76
C ALA A 101 -5.83 3.14 -4.45
N PHE A 102 -5.64 3.13 -5.76
CA PHE A 102 -5.69 4.30 -6.62
C PHE A 102 -6.86 4.12 -7.59
N HIS A 103 -7.96 4.82 -7.33
CA HIS A 103 -9.18 4.70 -8.12
C HIS A 103 -9.20 5.69 -9.26
N ARG A 104 -9.45 5.20 -10.47
CA ARG A 104 -9.62 6.03 -11.65
C ARG A 104 -10.91 6.83 -11.58
N LYS A 105 -10.93 7.95 -12.27
CA LYS A 105 -12.06 8.90 -12.27
C LYS A 105 -13.32 8.25 -12.87
N LYS A 106 -14.38 8.19 -12.09
CA LYS A 106 -15.71 7.74 -12.52
C LYS A 106 -16.54 8.93 -13.03
N PRO A 107 -17.49 8.69 -13.92
CA PRO A 107 -17.90 7.41 -14.55
C PRO A 107 -17.09 7.03 -15.80
N GLU A 108 -16.18 7.88 -16.28
CA GLU A 108 -15.45 7.71 -17.54
C GLU A 108 -14.52 6.50 -17.49
N PHE A 109 -13.89 6.28 -16.35
CA PHE A 109 -12.95 5.17 -16.15
C PHE A 109 -13.36 4.30 -15.00
N ARG A 110 -13.16 3.00 -15.16
CA ARG A 110 -13.38 2.01 -14.11
C ARG A 110 -12.07 1.35 -13.72
N GLY A 111 -12.08 0.74 -12.51
CA GLY A 111 -10.91 0.06 -11.99
C GLY A 111 -9.88 1.01 -11.43
N GLY A 112 -8.65 0.55 -11.36
CA GLY A 112 -7.55 1.32 -10.80
C GLY A 112 -6.33 0.47 -10.55
N TYR A 113 -5.53 0.95 -9.61
CA TYR A 113 -4.24 0.36 -9.25
C TYR A 113 -4.23 0.06 -7.76
N TYR A 114 -3.46 -0.93 -7.37
CA TYR A 114 -3.28 -1.33 -5.99
C TYR A 114 -1.82 -1.64 -5.72
N ILE A 115 -1.31 -1.14 -4.60
CA ILE A 115 0.03 -1.46 -4.11
C ILE A 115 -0.11 -2.06 -2.73
N GLU A 116 0.52 -3.19 -2.49
CA GLU A 116 0.65 -3.79 -1.17
C GLU A 116 2.11 -3.86 -0.76
N ILE A 117 2.40 -3.32 0.42
CA ILE A 117 3.69 -3.45 1.08
C ILE A 117 3.53 -4.49 2.17
N SER A 118 4.31 -5.54 2.11
CA SER A 118 4.21 -6.67 3.02
C SER A 118 5.57 -7.03 3.59
N ALA A 119 5.54 -7.72 4.73
CA ALA A 119 6.74 -8.30 5.33
C ALA A 119 7.43 -9.33 4.42
N GLU A 120 6.68 -9.97 3.53
CA GLU A 120 7.16 -11.08 2.68
C GLU A 120 7.08 -10.72 1.20
N ASP A 121 5.87 -10.51 0.68
CA ASP A 121 5.60 -10.36 -0.75
C ASP A 121 4.85 -9.06 -1.04
N SER A 122 5.61 -7.98 -1.27
CA SER A 122 5.03 -6.74 -1.80
C SER A 122 4.69 -6.91 -3.27
N PHE A 123 3.56 -6.33 -3.70
CA PHE A 123 3.15 -6.41 -5.10
C PHE A 123 2.40 -5.17 -5.58
N ILE A 124 2.32 -5.01 -6.88
CA ILE A 124 1.53 -4.01 -7.57
C ILE A 124 0.52 -4.75 -8.46
N ALA A 125 -0.72 -4.30 -8.44
CA ALA A 125 -1.75 -4.82 -9.31
C ALA A 125 -2.49 -3.69 -10.03
N ALA A 126 -2.96 -3.96 -11.24
CA ALA A 126 -3.84 -3.09 -11.98
C ALA A 126 -5.00 -3.92 -12.52
N GLY A 127 -6.19 -3.35 -12.59
CA GLY A 127 -7.32 -4.08 -13.10
C GLY A 127 -8.66 -3.40 -12.89
N PHE A 128 -9.70 -4.13 -13.26
CA PHE A 128 -11.09 -3.76 -13.07
C PHE A 128 -11.71 -4.71 -12.05
N TRP A 129 -12.37 -4.15 -11.06
CA TRP A 129 -13.25 -4.90 -10.19
C TRP A 129 -14.68 -4.43 -10.40
N ASN A 130 -15.62 -5.35 -10.35
CA ASN A 130 -17.03 -5.14 -10.73
C ASN A 130 -17.18 -4.67 -12.19
N PRO A 131 -16.88 -5.55 -13.16
CA PRO A 131 -16.89 -5.18 -14.58
C PRO A 131 -18.28 -4.91 -15.17
N ASN A 132 -19.32 -4.95 -14.38
CA ASN A 132 -20.69 -4.62 -14.82
C ASN A 132 -21.11 -3.22 -14.37
#